data_15f2bad72671c55c44e781d3d048baeb
#
_entry.id   15f2bad72671c55c44e781d3d048baeb
#
_cell.length_a   1.000
_cell.length_b   1.000
_cell.length_c   1.000
_cell.angle_alpha   90.00
_cell.angle_beta   90.00
_cell.angle_gamma   90.00
#
_symmetry.space_group_name_H-M   'P 1'
#
loop_
_entity.id
_entity.type
_entity.pdbx_description
1 polymer ?
#
loop_
_entity_poly.entity_id
_entity_poly.type
_entity_poly.pdbx_seq_one_letter_code
_entity_poly.pdbx_strand_id
1 'polypeptide(L)'
;MQWEVVIGLEIHSQLATQSKIFSGSATTFGAEPNTQASLVDLGMPGVLPVLNQEAVRMAVMFGVAVDAEIGQHNVFARKNYFYPDLPKGYQISQMELPIVGKGHLDITLEDGTVKRVGITRAHLEEDAGKSLHEDFSGSTGIDLNRAGTPLLEIVSEPDMRSAKEAVAYVKAMHALVRYLGICDGNMAEGSLRCDCNVSVRPVGQAEFGTRCEIKNVNSFRFIEKAINSEVQRQIELIEDGGKVIQQTRLYDPNKDETRAMRSKEEANDYRYFPDPDLLPVVIEDAFIEQVRATLPELPPQKRERFQSQFGLSAYDASVLASSREKADYFEKVVSISGDAKLAANWVMVELGSLLNKQGLDIDQSPVSAEQLGGMLQRIKDNTISGKIAKVVLEAMANGEGTADEVIEKRGLKQVTD
;
A
#
# COMPACT_ATOMS: atom_id res chain seq x y z
N MET A 1 29.28 -3.41 -22.37
CA MET A 1 28.23 -2.40 -22.56
C MET A 1 27.61 -2.11 -21.21
N GLN A 2 27.37 -0.84 -20.89
CA GLN A 2 26.67 -0.48 -19.65
C GLN A 2 25.18 -0.34 -19.94
N TRP A 3 24.36 -0.91 -19.05
CA TRP A 3 22.91 -0.94 -19.18
C TRP A 3 22.24 -0.03 -18.18
N GLU A 4 21.18 0.62 -18.61
CA GLU A 4 20.27 1.37 -17.76
C GLU A 4 18.93 0.62 -17.64
N VAL A 5 18.49 0.43 -16.41
CA VAL A 5 17.20 -0.18 -16.11
C VAL A 5 16.12 0.90 -16.10
N VAL A 6 14.96 0.61 -16.67
CA VAL A 6 13.80 1.49 -16.68
C VAL A 6 12.60 0.74 -16.13
N ILE A 7 11.99 1.26 -15.08
CA ILE A 7 10.89 0.61 -14.37
C ILE A 7 9.72 1.56 -14.22
N GLY A 8 8.54 1.07 -14.57
CA GLY A 8 7.25 1.66 -14.22
C GLY A 8 6.44 0.65 -13.42
N LEU A 9 5.57 1.12 -12.54
CA LEU A 9 4.76 0.29 -11.67
C LEU A 9 3.28 0.61 -11.84
N GLU A 10 2.46 -0.42 -11.77
CA GLU A 10 1.01 -0.33 -11.67
C GLU A 10 0.60 -0.94 -10.34
N ILE A 11 -0.05 -0.13 -9.50
CA ILE A 11 -0.50 -0.57 -8.18
C ILE A 11 -2.03 -0.58 -8.15
N HIS A 12 -2.59 -1.72 -7.79
CA HIS A 12 -4.02 -1.88 -7.56
C HIS A 12 -4.28 -1.85 -6.07
N SER A 13 -4.99 -0.83 -5.61
CA SER A 13 -5.36 -0.63 -4.22
C SER A 13 -6.86 -0.85 -4.04
N GLN A 14 -7.26 -1.88 -3.30
CA GLN A 14 -8.66 -2.05 -2.92
C GLN A 14 -9.04 -0.93 -1.95
N LEU A 15 -10.10 -0.19 -2.27
CA LEU A 15 -10.58 0.87 -1.40
C LEU A 15 -11.39 0.30 -0.24
N ALA A 16 -11.14 0.81 0.96
CA ALA A 16 -11.72 0.32 2.21
C ALA A 16 -13.15 0.82 2.43
N THR A 17 -13.99 0.70 1.41
CA THR A 17 -15.43 0.98 1.52
C THR A 17 -16.15 -0.17 2.19
N GLN A 18 -17.29 0.10 2.79
CA GLN A 18 -18.12 -0.94 3.40
C GLN A 18 -18.94 -1.73 2.37
N SER A 19 -19.27 -1.09 1.25
CA SER A 19 -19.97 -1.71 0.13
C SER A 19 -19.20 -1.57 -1.17
N LYS A 20 -19.58 -2.37 -2.16
CA LYS A 20 -18.94 -2.41 -3.47
C LYS A 20 -19.10 -1.11 -4.26
N ILE A 21 -18.35 -0.97 -5.34
CA ILE A 21 -18.35 0.27 -6.10
C ILE A 21 -19.69 0.55 -6.79
N PHE A 22 -20.39 -0.49 -7.23
CA PHE A 22 -21.65 -0.35 -7.99
C PHE A 22 -22.83 -1.11 -7.40
N SER A 23 -22.66 -1.74 -6.23
CA SER A 23 -23.71 -2.49 -5.55
C SER A 23 -23.62 -2.32 -4.04
N GLY A 24 -24.68 -2.70 -3.34
CA GLY A 24 -24.75 -2.63 -1.87
C GLY A 24 -24.13 -3.83 -1.15
N SER A 25 -23.56 -4.80 -1.85
CA SER A 25 -22.94 -5.98 -1.21
C SER A 25 -21.70 -5.57 -0.41
N ALA A 26 -21.42 -6.31 0.66
CA ALA A 26 -20.31 -6.04 1.55
C ALA A 26 -18.95 -6.39 0.89
N THR A 27 -17.90 -5.75 1.39
CA THR A 27 -16.51 -5.91 0.92
C THR A 27 -15.62 -6.62 1.94
N THR A 28 -16.19 -7.18 3.00
CA THR A 28 -15.45 -7.82 4.08
C THR A 28 -14.67 -9.04 3.57
N PHE A 29 -13.38 -9.11 3.91
CA PHE A 29 -12.53 -10.24 3.55
C PHE A 29 -12.88 -11.48 4.38
N GLY A 30 -12.79 -12.66 3.77
CA GLY A 30 -12.88 -13.94 4.47
C GLY A 30 -14.29 -14.48 4.70
N ALA A 31 -15.30 -13.88 4.10
CA ALA A 31 -16.65 -14.43 4.14
C ALA A 31 -16.76 -15.73 3.32
N GLU A 32 -17.76 -16.56 3.64
CA GLU A 32 -18.05 -17.78 2.88
C GLU A 32 -18.23 -17.45 1.38
N PRO A 33 -17.70 -18.30 0.47
CA PRO A 33 -17.78 -18.03 -0.95
C PRO A 33 -19.18 -17.71 -1.45
N ASN A 34 -19.26 -16.71 -2.32
CA ASN A 34 -20.50 -16.28 -2.99
C ASN A 34 -21.62 -15.78 -2.05
N THR A 35 -21.28 -15.33 -0.85
CA THR A 35 -22.25 -14.75 0.11
C THR A 35 -22.31 -13.22 0.04
N GLN A 36 -21.36 -12.60 -0.64
CA GLN A 36 -21.27 -11.15 -0.81
C GLN A 36 -21.26 -10.78 -2.30
N ALA A 37 -22.26 -11.24 -3.03
CA ALA A 37 -22.44 -10.97 -4.45
C ALA A 37 -23.91 -10.70 -4.75
N SER A 38 -24.20 -9.48 -5.22
CA SER A 38 -25.54 -9.07 -5.63
C SER A 38 -25.81 -9.43 -7.09
N LEU A 39 -27.03 -9.22 -7.54
CA LEU A 39 -27.39 -9.42 -8.94
C LEU A 39 -26.58 -8.51 -9.89
N VAL A 40 -26.18 -7.32 -9.44
CA VAL A 40 -25.29 -6.42 -10.18
C VAL A 40 -23.92 -7.08 -10.37
N ASP A 41 -23.35 -7.63 -9.30
CA ASP A 41 -22.05 -8.29 -9.33
C ASP A 41 -22.05 -9.56 -10.19
N LEU A 42 -23.20 -10.22 -10.27
CA LEU A 42 -23.41 -11.43 -11.09
C LEU A 42 -23.70 -11.09 -12.56
N GLY A 43 -23.93 -9.83 -12.89
CA GLY A 43 -24.25 -9.43 -14.26
C GLY A 43 -25.59 -9.92 -14.76
N MET A 44 -26.58 -10.01 -13.89
CA MET A 44 -27.91 -10.49 -14.27
C MET A 44 -28.62 -9.48 -15.19
N PRO A 45 -29.49 -9.96 -16.11
CA PRO A 45 -30.22 -9.06 -17.01
C PRO A 45 -31.06 -8.03 -16.28
N GLY A 46 -31.00 -6.78 -16.73
CA GLY A 46 -31.82 -5.68 -16.20
C GLY A 46 -31.26 -5.00 -14.96
N VAL A 47 -30.11 -5.40 -14.46
CA VAL A 47 -29.47 -4.71 -13.33
C VAL A 47 -28.79 -3.43 -13.76
N LEU A 48 -28.78 -2.43 -12.87
CA LEU A 48 -28.12 -1.16 -13.11
C LEU A 48 -27.10 -0.86 -12.01
N PRO A 49 -25.90 -0.41 -12.36
CA PRO A 49 -24.89 -0.02 -11.38
C PRO A 49 -25.28 1.31 -10.71
N VAL A 50 -24.96 1.46 -9.43
CA VAL A 50 -25.07 2.71 -8.70
C VAL A 50 -23.74 3.03 -8.04
N LEU A 51 -23.14 4.14 -8.45
CA LEU A 51 -21.80 4.53 -8.00
C LEU A 51 -21.76 4.81 -6.49
N ASN A 52 -20.80 4.21 -5.82
CA ASN A 52 -20.52 4.44 -4.41
C ASN A 52 -19.75 5.76 -4.23
N GLN A 53 -20.37 6.73 -3.58
CA GLN A 53 -19.78 8.05 -3.34
C GLN A 53 -18.50 7.98 -2.51
N GLU A 54 -18.42 7.05 -1.57
CA GLU A 54 -17.22 6.89 -0.73
C GLU A 54 -15.99 6.46 -1.54
N ALA A 55 -16.16 5.63 -2.56
CA ALA A 55 -15.07 5.28 -3.47
C ALA A 55 -14.55 6.52 -4.22
N VAL A 56 -15.45 7.38 -4.66
CA VAL A 56 -15.07 8.67 -5.29
C VAL A 56 -14.32 9.55 -4.32
N ARG A 57 -14.83 9.69 -3.09
CA ARG A 57 -14.16 10.48 -2.04
C ARG A 57 -12.74 9.99 -1.76
N MET A 58 -12.57 8.68 -1.62
CA MET A 58 -11.24 8.07 -1.39
C MET A 58 -10.28 8.30 -2.56
N ALA A 59 -10.76 8.20 -3.79
CA ALA A 59 -9.94 8.47 -4.97
C ALA A 59 -9.52 9.94 -5.05
N VAL A 60 -10.40 10.88 -4.75
CA VAL A 60 -10.08 12.31 -4.69
C VAL A 60 -9.08 12.59 -3.56
N MET A 61 -9.25 11.95 -2.40
CA MET A 61 -8.32 12.04 -1.28
C MET A 61 -6.90 11.61 -1.71
N PHE A 62 -6.79 10.50 -2.40
CA PHE A 62 -5.52 10.06 -2.97
C PHE A 62 -4.94 11.10 -3.94
N GLY A 63 -5.74 11.59 -4.87
CA GLY A 63 -5.31 12.59 -5.86
C GLY A 63 -4.77 13.87 -5.21
N VAL A 64 -5.44 14.37 -4.19
CA VAL A 64 -4.98 15.53 -3.42
C VAL A 64 -3.67 15.23 -2.69
N ALA A 65 -3.54 14.04 -2.11
CA ALA A 65 -2.35 13.64 -1.36
C ALA A 65 -1.08 13.53 -2.23
N VAL A 66 -1.22 13.22 -3.50
CA VAL A 66 -0.10 13.12 -4.45
C VAL A 66 0.03 14.37 -5.33
N ASP A 67 -0.62 15.45 -4.94
CA ASP A 67 -0.61 16.72 -5.65
C ASP A 67 -1.00 16.59 -7.13
N ALA A 68 -1.97 15.74 -7.39
CA ALA A 68 -2.44 15.44 -8.73
C ALA A 68 -3.56 16.38 -9.18
N GLU A 69 -3.70 16.50 -10.48
CA GLU A 69 -4.88 17.10 -11.09
C GLU A 69 -6.07 16.15 -10.86
N ILE A 70 -7.19 16.70 -10.38
CA ILE A 70 -8.43 15.93 -10.24
C ILE A 70 -9.22 16.00 -11.55
N GLY A 71 -9.63 14.85 -12.03
CA GLY A 71 -10.53 14.75 -13.18
C GLY A 71 -11.94 15.18 -12.78
N GLN A 72 -12.21 16.49 -12.85
CA GLN A 72 -13.50 17.05 -12.43
C GLN A 72 -14.67 16.60 -13.31
N HIS A 73 -14.36 16.09 -14.50
CA HIS A 73 -15.30 15.44 -15.39
C HIS A 73 -14.69 14.09 -15.81
N ASN A 74 -14.99 13.04 -15.06
CA ASN A 74 -14.45 11.72 -15.32
C ASN A 74 -15.54 10.75 -15.76
N VAL A 75 -15.17 9.76 -16.56
CA VAL A 75 -16.12 8.86 -17.22
C VAL A 75 -15.72 7.43 -16.98
N PHE A 76 -16.70 6.61 -16.59
CA PHE A 76 -16.56 5.16 -16.55
C PHE A 76 -16.74 4.58 -17.96
N ALA A 77 -15.89 3.62 -18.28
CA ALA A 77 -15.91 2.89 -19.53
C ALA A 77 -15.97 1.39 -19.25
N ARG A 78 -16.47 0.65 -20.24
CA ARG A 78 -16.45 -0.82 -20.21
C ARG A 78 -15.20 -1.31 -20.90
N LYS A 79 -14.42 -2.13 -20.15
CA LYS A 79 -13.28 -2.89 -20.64
C LYS A 79 -13.75 -4.31 -20.91
N ASN A 80 -13.89 -4.67 -22.19
CA ASN A 80 -14.52 -5.93 -22.57
C ASN A 80 -13.50 -7.07 -22.65
N TYR A 81 -13.67 -8.07 -21.84
CA TYR A 81 -12.92 -9.33 -21.88
C TYR A 81 -13.69 -10.43 -21.14
N PHE A 82 -13.36 -11.71 -21.41
CA PHE A 82 -14.10 -12.83 -20.88
C PHE A 82 -13.24 -13.67 -19.96
N TYR A 83 -13.69 -13.77 -18.72
CA TYR A 83 -13.13 -14.68 -17.72
C TYR A 83 -14.26 -15.25 -16.86
N PRO A 84 -14.11 -16.48 -16.34
CA PRO A 84 -15.15 -17.09 -15.49
C PRO A 84 -15.46 -16.28 -14.23
N ASP A 85 -14.47 -15.58 -13.69
CA ASP A 85 -14.62 -14.73 -12.50
C ASP A 85 -15.10 -13.31 -12.81
N LEU A 86 -15.42 -13.03 -14.07
CA LEU A 86 -16.00 -11.77 -14.53
C LEU A 86 -17.29 -12.05 -15.31
N PRO A 87 -18.42 -12.37 -14.62
CA PRO A 87 -19.62 -12.88 -15.28
C PRO A 87 -20.30 -11.90 -16.23
N LYS A 88 -20.09 -10.61 -16.06
CA LYS A 88 -20.63 -9.58 -16.98
C LYS A 88 -19.97 -9.60 -18.36
N GLY A 89 -18.77 -10.16 -18.49
CA GLY A 89 -17.98 -10.09 -19.70
C GLY A 89 -17.30 -8.73 -19.95
N TYR A 90 -17.43 -7.81 -19.02
CA TYR A 90 -16.71 -6.55 -19.01
C TYR A 90 -16.41 -6.09 -17.58
N GLN A 91 -15.36 -5.32 -17.43
CA GLN A 91 -14.99 -4.63 -16.20
C GLN A 91 -15.31 -3.14 -16.39
N ILE A 92 -16.02 -2.56 -15.43
CA ILE A 92 -16.22 -1.11 -15.41
C ILE A 92 -14.93 -0.48 -14.88
N SER A 93 -14.36 0.43 -15.66
CA SER A 93 -13.08 1.07 -15.40
C SER A 93 -13.13 2.52 -15.95
N GLN A 94 -12.00 3.19 -16.03
CA GLN A 94 -11.86 4.50 -16.66
C GLN A 94 -10.70 4.44 -17.64
N MET A 95 -10.82 5.04 -18.81
CA MET A 95 -9.78 4.99 -19.83
C MET A 95 -9.26 6.39 -20.18
N GLU A 96 -10.03 7.18 -20.89
CA GLU A 96 -9.59 8.49 -21.40
C GLU A 96 -9.69 9.61 -20.37
N LEU A 97 -10.70 9.52 -19.49
CA LEU A 97 -11.00 10.55 -18.49
C LEU A 97 -10.96 9.95 -17.07
N PRO A 98 -9.76 9.68 -16.54
CA PRO A 98 -9.63 9.14 -15.19
C PRO A 98 -9.94 10.19 -14.13
N ILE A 99 -10.30 9.71 -12.94
CA ILE A 99 -10.59 10.59 -11.80
C ILE A 99 -9.35 11.33 -11.27
N VAL A 100 -8.17 10.74 -11.41
CA VAL A 100 -6.89 11.33 -10.97
C VAL A 100 -5.96 11.43 -12.17
N GLY A 101 -5.50 12.64 -12.46
CA GLY A 101 -4.52 12.92 -13.51
C GLY A 101 -3.09 12.88 -13.01
N LYS A 102 -2.24 13.70 -13.62
CA LYS A 102 -0.80 13.74 -13.30
C LYS A 102 -0.55 14.24 -11.90
N GLY A 103 0.27 13.49 -11.18
CA GLY A 103 0.74 13.83 -9.85
C GLY A 103 2.14 13.29 -9.63
N HIS A 104 2.57 13.19 -8.38
CA HIS A 104 3.88 12.67 -8.05
C HIS A 104 3.92 12.11 -6.63
N LEU A 105 4.90 11.23 -6.40
CA LEU A 105 5.23 10.70 -5.09
C LEU A 105 6.75 10.76 -4.92
N ASP A 106 7.21 11.36 -3.83
CA ASP A 106 8.63 11.40 -3.51
C ASP A 106 9.02 10.14 -2.72
N ILE A 107 10.10 9.50 -3.15
CA ILE A 107 10.67 8.32 -2.49
C ILE A 107 12.00 8.70 -1.84
N THR A 108 12.30 8.07 -0.72
CA THR A 108 13.57 8.24 -0.01
C THR A 108 14.36 6.95 -0.08
N LEU A 109 15.59 7.04 -0.61
CA LEU A 109 16.50 5.91 -0.74
C LEU A 109 17.28 5.69 0.55
N GLU A 110 17.95 4.55 0.67
CA GLU A 110 18.74 4.18 1.86
C GLU A 110 19.84 5.20 2.21
N ASP A 111 20.43 5.84 1.19
CA ASP A 111 21.44 6.89 1.37
C ASP A 111 20.87 8.25 1.76
N GLY A 112 19.56 8.35 1.93
CA GLY A 112 18.86 9.60 2.23
C GLY A 112 18.48 10.44 1.01
N THR A 113 18.85 10.02 -0.19
CA THR A 113 18.48 10.72 -1.43
C THR A 113 16.97 10.67 -1.63
N VAL A 114 16.37 11.81 -1.94
CA VAL A 114 14.97 11.94 -2.28
C VAL A 114 14.83 12.02 -3.80
N LYS A 115 13.98 11.17 -4.35
CA LYS A 115 13.68 11.15 -5.78
C LYS A 115 12.18 11.32 -6.00
N ARG A 116 11.82 12.21 -6.92
CA ARG A 116 10.42 12.36 -7.34
C ARG A 116 10.09 11.39 -8.44
N VAL A 117 9.05 10.57 -8.20
CA VAL A 117 8.49 9.66 -9.18
C VAL A 117 7.15 10.23 -9.65
N GLY A 118 6.99 10.39 -10.96
CA GLY A 118 5.74 10.86 -11.54
C GLY A 118 4.65 9.79 -11.43
N ILE A 119 3.42 10.26 -11.24
CA ILE A 119 2.21 9.46 -11.38
C ILE A 119 1.52 9.92 -12.64
N THR A 120 1.30 9.01 -13.58
CA THR A 120 0.61 9.32 -14.83
C THR A 120 -0.86 9.56 -14.58
N ARG A 121 -1.47 8.68 -13.81
CA ARG A 121 -2.90 8.71 -13.48
C ARG A 121 -3.23 7.72 -12.37
N ALA A 122 -4.42 7.90 -11.82
CA ALA A 122 -5.10 6.84 -11.09
C ALA A 122 -6.57 6.82 -11.50
N HIS A 123 -7.13 5.63 -11.66
CA HIS A 123 -8.51 5.49 -12.08
C HIS A 123 -9.27 4.48 -11.22
N LEU A 124 -10.57 4.74 -11.10
CA LEU A 124 -11.49 3.85 -10.41
C LEU A 124 -11.89 2.69 -11.32
N GLU A 125 -11.96 1.52 -10.75
CA GLU A 125 -12.46 0.33 -11.41
C GLU A 125 -13.04 -0.66 -10.39
N GLU A 126 -13.68 -1.70 -10.87
CA GLU A 126 -14.14 -2.81 -10.05
C GLU A 126 -13.17 -3.97 -10.11
N ASP A 127 -13.01 -4.68 -8.98
CA ASP A 127 -12.23 -5.91 -8.95
C ASP A 127 -13.02 -7.06 -9.59
N ALA A 128 -12.31 -8.05 -10.10
CA ALA A 128 -12.89 -9.32 -10.55
C ALA A 128 -13.09 -10.28 -9.37
N GLY A 129 -13.83 -11.34 -9.56
CA GLY A 129 -13.92 -12.45 -8.61
C GLY A 129 -12.62 -13.23 -8.52
N LYS A 130 -12.68 -14.39 -7.88
CA LYS A 130 -11.54 -15.31 -7.76
C LYS A 130 -11.87 -16.65 -8.41
N SER A 131 -10.91 -17.19 -9.15
CA SER A 131 -10.94 -18.56 -9.63
C SER A 131 -10.15 -19.45 -8.66
N LEU A 132 -10.80 -20.50 -8.15
CA LEU A 132 -10.24 -21.44 -7.19
C LEU A 132 -9.80 -22.70 -7.93
N HIS A 133 -8.52 -22.84 -8.21
CA HIS A 133 -7.98 -23.94 -9.01
C HIS A 133 -7.56 -25.16 -8.18
N GLU A 134 -7.23 -24.95 -6.90
CA GLU A 134 -6.62 -25.97 -6.05
C GLU A 134 -7.64 -26.77 -5.23
N ASP A 135 -8.83 -26.22 -5.01
CA ASP A 135 -9.83 -26.82 -4.12
C ASP A 135 -10.72 -27.86 -4.79
N PHE A 136 -10.61 -28.04 -6.12
CA PHE A 136 -11.50 -28.90 -6.90
C PHE A 136 -10.71 -29.77 -7.89
N SER A 137 -10.86 -31.09 -7.79
CA SER A 137 -10.25 -32.01 -8.72
C SER A 137 -10.98 -31.98 -10.07
N GLY A 138 -10.28 -31.61 -11.15
CA GLY A 138 -10.83 -31.57 -12.51
C GLY A 138 -11.84 -30.45 -12.78
N SER A 139 -11.99 -29.50 -11.84
CA SER A 139 -12.91 -28.36 -11.95
C SER A 139 -12.29 -27.11 -11.37
N THR A 140 -12.81 -25.95 -11.73
CA THR A 140 -12.42 -24.67 -11.14
C THR A 140 -13.62 -24.09 -10.42
N GLY A 141 -13.48 -23.78 -9.14
CA GLY A 141 -14.47 -23.04 -8.37
C GLY A 141 -14.41 -21.55 -8.69
N ILE A 142 -15.54 -20.87 -8.64
CA ILE A 142 -15.63 -19.41 -8.82
C ILE A 142 -16.23 -18.81 -7.55
N ASP A 143 -15.47 -17.90 -6.94
CA ASP A 143 -15.91 -17.10 -5.81
C ASP A 143 -16.06 -15.65 -6.25
N LEU A 144 -17.28 -15.12 -6.21
CA LEU A 144 -17.61 -13.77 -6.65
C LEU A 144 -17.67 -12.74 -5.50
N ASN A 145 -17.23 -13.09 -4.30
CA ASN A 145 -17.22 -12.15 -3.18
C ASN A 145 -16.39 -10.91 -3.46
N ARG A 146 -15.26 -11.06 -4.16
CA ARG A 146 -14.40 -9.93 -4.53
C ARG A 146 -14.92 -9.13 -5.71
N ALA A 147 -15.74 -9.72 -6.58
CA ALA A 147 -16.27 -9.06 -7.78
C ALA A 147 -17.02 -7.78 -7.41
N GLY A 148 -16.62 -6.66 -7.99
CA GLY A 148 -17.20 -5.35 -7.71
C GLY A 148 -16.60 -4.61 -6.50
N THR A 149 -15.60 -5.16 -5.83
CA THR A 149 -14.84 -4.42 -4.82
C THR A 149 -14.17 -3.21 -5.47
N PRO A 150 -14.28 -1.99 -4.88
CA PRO A 150 -13.68 -0.81 -5.48
C PRO A 150 -12.16 -0.93 -5.55
N LEU A 151 -11.59 -0.67 -6.71
CA LEU A 151 -10.15 -0.57 -6.93
C LEU A 151 -9.77 0.82 -7.37
N LEU A 152 -8.61 1.27 -6.91
CA LEU A 152 -7.89 2.39 -7.49
C LEU A 152 -6.61 1.85 -8.13
N GLU A 153 -6.51 1.94 -9.44
CA GLU A 153 -5.31 1.58 -10.18
C GLU A 153 -4.43 2.81 -10.36
N ILE A 154 -3.21 2.74 -9.85
CA ILE A 154 -2.26 3.84 -9.83
C ILE A 154 -1.09 3.50 -10.74
N VAL A 155 -0.93 4.29 -11.81
CA VAL A 155 0.10 4.07 -12.82
C VAL A 155 1.20 5.10 -12.65
N SER A 156 2.43 4.63 -12.43
CA SER A 156 3.58 5.53 -12.35
C SER A 156 4.14 5.85 -13.73
N GLU A 157 4.87 6.96 -13.83
CA GLU A 157 5.79 7.19 -14.93
C GLU A 157 6.97 6.20 -14.84
N PRO A 158 7.63 5.89 -15.98
CA PRO A 158 8.79 4.99 -15.97
C PRO A 158 10.05 5.70 -15.48
N ASP A 159 9.99 6.25 -14.28
CA ASP A 159 11.04 7.11 -13.71
C ASP A 159 12.03 6.33 -12.84
N MET A 160 11.71 5.12 -12.45
CA MET A 160 12.55 4.32 -11.56
C MET A 160 13.66 3.62 -12.34
N ARG A 161 14.85 3.55 -11.74
CA ARG A 161 16.08 3.09 -12.41
C ARG A 161 16.77 1.93 -11.71
N SER A 162 16.15 1.41 -10.64
CA SER A 162 16.66 0.24 -9.93
C SER A 162 15.54 -0.49 -9.20
N ALA A 163 15.76 -1.75 -8.85
CA ALA A 163 14.84 -2.51 -8.03
C ALA A 163 14.63 -1.87 -6.66
N LYS A 164 15.67 -1.27 -6.08
CA LYS A 164 15.58 -0.56 -4.80
C LYS A 164 14.69 0.67 -4.88
N GLU A 165 14.75 1.44 -5.97
CA GLU A 165 13.84 2.56 -6.22
C GLU A 165 12.40 2.08 -6.34
N ALA A 166 12.16 0.99 -7.05
CA ALA A 166 10.84 0.39 -7.18
C ALA A 166 10.28 -0.04 -5.82
N VAL A 167 11.06 -0.72 -5.00
CA VAL A 167 10.64 -1.11 -3.65
C VAL A 167 10.37 0.10 -2.77
N ALA A 168 11.20 1.14 -2.84
CA ALA A 168 10.98 2.39 -2.11
C ALA A 168 9.67 3.06 -2.53
N TYR A 169 9.34 3.04 -3.81
CA TYR A 169 8.07 3.56 -4.33
C TYR A 169 6.88 2.77 -3.77
N VAL A 170 6.91 1.44 -3.84
CA VAL A 170 5.81 0.60 -3.33
C VAL A 170 5.64 0.79 -1.82
N LYS A 171 6.73 0.87 -1.07
CA LYS A 171 6.67 1.15 0.38
C LYS A 171 6.07 2.52 0.68
N ALA A 172 6.45 3.55 -0.07
CA ALA A 172 5.89 4.89 0.08
C ALA A 172 4.39 4.92 -0.25
N MET A 173 3.99 4.24 -1.31
CA MET A 173 2.58 4.10 -1.69
C MET A 173 1.79 3.33 -0.65
N HIS A 174 2.32 2.22 -0.17
CA HIS A 174 1.72 1.42 0.89
C HIS A 174 1.48 2.24 2.16
N ALA A 175 2.49 3.00 2.59
CA ALA A 175 2.35 3.90 3.74
C ALA A 175 1.29 4.97 3.49
N LEU A 176 1.27 5.57 2.30
CA LEU A 176 0.33 6.63 1.94
C LEU A 176 -1.12 6.17 2.01
N VAL A 177 -1.46 5.06 1.36
CA VAL A 177 -2.86 4.58 1.34
C VAL A 177 -3.34 4.16 2.73
N ARG A 178 -2.46 3.68 3.58
CA ARG A 178 -2.77 3.38 4.97
C ARG A 178 -2.93 4.63 5.82
N TYR A 179 -2.07 5.63 5.67
CA TYR A 179 -2.19 6.93 6.35
C TYR A 179 -3.50 7.63 5.99
N LEU A 180 -3.89 7.58 4.72
CA LEU A 180 -5.16 8.13 4.26
C LEU A 180 -6.37 7.33 4.77
N GLY A 181 -6.18 6.10 5.20
CA GLY A 181 -7.27 5.22 5.61
C GLY A 181 -8.12 4.70 4.47
N ILE A 182 -7.61 4.74 3.23
CA ILE A 182 -8.36 4.31 2.03
C ILE A 182 -8.09 2.85 1.64
N CYS A 183 -7.05 2.23 2.20
CA CYS A 183 -6.70 0.83 1.95
C CYS A 183 -5.98 0.27 3.17
N ASP A 184 -6.19 -1.01 3.48
CA ASP A 184 -5.50 -1.67 4.59
C ASP A 184 -4.05 -2.07 4.22
N GLY A 185 -3.70 -2.07 2.94
CA GLY A 185 -2.36 -2.37 2.45
C GLY A 185 -1.96 -3.84 2.58
N ASN A 186 -2.89 -4.75 2.84
CA ASN A 186 -2.57 -6.16 3.04
C ASN A 186 -2.27 -6.87 1.71
N MET A 187 -0.99 -7.01 1.40
CA MET A 187 -0.54 -7.66 0.16
C MET A 187 -0.87 -9.17 0.15
N ALA A 188 -0.88 -9.82 1.31
CA ALA A 188 -1.20 -11.24 1.43
C ALA A 188 -2.67 -11.53 1.12
N GLU A 189 -3.57 -10.63 1.47
CA GLU A 189 -5.00 -10.73 1.16
C GLU A 189 -5.36 -10.18 -0.22
N GLY A 190 -4.40 -9.57 -0.92
CA GLY A 190 -4.62 -8.97 -2.23
C GLY A 190 -5.24 -7.56 -2.20
N SER A 191 -5.23 -6.90 -1.04
CA SER A 191 -5.71 -5.52 -0.92
C SER A 191 -4.81 -4.52 -1.64
N LEU A 192 -3.52 -4.82 -1.72
CA LEU A 192 -2.54 -4.07 -2.49
C LEU A 192 -1.79 -5.02 -3.38
N ARG A 193 -1.85 -4.80 -4.69
CA ARG A 193 -1.19 -5.62 -5.70
C ARG A 193 -0.31 -4.75 -6.58
N CYS A 194 0.81 -5.27 -7.04
CA CYS A 194 1.76 -4.53 -7.84
C CYS A 194 2.15 -5.32 -9.08
N ASP A 195 2.11 -4.68 -10.23
CA ASP A 195 2.65 -5.18 -11.48
C ASP A 195 3.85 -4.32 -11.87
N CYS A 196 4.97 -4.96 -12.24
CA CYS A 196 6.22 -4.28 -12.57
C CYS A 196 6.46 -4.31 -14.07
N ASN A 197 6.60 -3.15 -14.68
CA ASN A 197 7.02 -3.01 -16.08
C ASN A 197 8.52 -2.75 -16.11
N VAL A 198 9.28 -3.66 -16.70
CA VAL A 198 10.75 -3.63 -16.69
C VAL A 198 11.29 -3.63 -18.12
N SER A 199 12.18 -2.71 -18.41
CA SER A 199 12.96 -2.69 -19.64
C SER A 199 14.41 -2.30 -19.35
N VAL A 200 15.29 -2.56 -20.30
CA VAL A 200 16.69 -2.15 -20.25
C VAL A 200 17.06 -1.44 -21.54
N ARG A 201 18.00 -0.52 -21.45
CA ARG A 201 18.57 0.19 -22.60
C ARG A 201 20.07 0.45 -22.37
N PRO A 202 20.85 0.57 -23.43
CA PRO A 202 22.25 1.03 -23.28
C PRO A 202 22.28 2.42 -22.65
N VAL A 203 23.25 2.66 -21.77
CA VAL A 203 23.45 3.98 -21.18
C VAL A 203 23.67 5.02 -22.28
N GLY A 204 22.96 6.13 -22.21
CA GLY A 204 23.00 7.21 -23.20
C GLY A 204 21.98 7.09 -24.34
N GLN A 205 21.29 5.97 -24.45
CA GLN A 205 20.18 5.83 -25.41
C GLN A 205 18.93 6.57 -24.92
N ALA A 206 18.36 7.42 -25.74
CA ALA A 206 17.16 8.19 -25.39
C ALA A 206 15.90 7.32 -25.39
N GLU A 207 15.80 6.39 -26.33
CA GLU A 207 14.61 5.54 -26.49
C GLU A 207 14.58 4.40 -25.48
N PHE A 208 13.40 4.11 -24.95
CA PHE A 208 13.21 2.97 -24.07
C PHE A 208 13.34 1.64 -24.82
N GLY A 209 13.83 0.62 -24.12
CA GLY A 209 13.79 -0.74 -24.61
C GLY A 209 12.37 -1.33 -24.54
N THR A 210 12.25 -2.57 -25.03
CA THR A 210 10.99 -3.31 -24.93
C THR A 210 10.73 -3.75 -23.50
N ARG A 211 9.56 -3.42 -22.97
CA ARG A 211 9.18 -3.75 -21.60
C ARG A 211 8.54 -5.13 -21.49
N CYS A 212 8.77 -5.79 -20.37
CA CYS A 212 7.99 -6.94 -19.91
C CYS A 212 7.29 -6.58 -18.63
N GLU A 213 6.06 -7.05 -18.48
CA GLU A 213 5.26 -6.91 -17.27
C GLU A 213 5.45 -8.14 -16.39
N ILE A 214 5.79 -7.96 -15.11
CA ILE A 214 5.94 -9.05 -14.16
C ILE A 214 4.76 -9.04 -13.21
N LYS A 215 4.06 -10.16 -13.13
CA LYS A 215 2.96 -10.42 -12.19
C LYS A 215 3.39 -11.37 -11.08
N ASN A 216 2.52 -11.57 -10.08
CA ASN A 216 2.74 -12.45 -8.94
C ASN A 216 3.90 -12.00 -8.02
N VAL A 217 3.98 -10.70 -7.78
CA VAL A 217 4.97 -10.08 -6.89
C VAL A 217 4.25 -9.45 -5.71
N ASN A 218 3.95 -10.25 -4.70
CA ASN A 218 3.05 -9.92 -3.60
C ASN A 218 3.78 -9.65 -2.26
N SER A 219 5.05 -9.28 -2.32
CA SER A 219 5.83 -8.81 -1.18
C SER A 219 6.94 -7.87 -1.65
N PHE A 220 7.41 -7.01 -0.76
CA PHE A 220 8.52 -6.10 -1.07
C PHE A 220 9.78 -6.86 -1.50
N ARG A 221 10.08 -7.96 -0.82
CA ARG A 221 11.21 -8.83 -1.14
C ARG A 221 11.08 -9.45 -2.54
N PHE A 222 9.89 -9.92 -2.89
CA PHE A 222 9.67 -10.54 -4.20
C PHE A 222 9.70 -9.50 -5.33
N ILE A 223 9.26 -8.28 -5.09
CA ILE A 223 9.37 -7.20 -6.07
C ILE A 223 10.85 -6.96 -6.42
N GLU A 224 11.71 -6.83 -5.42
CA GLU A 224 13.15 -6.62 -5.64
C GLU A 224 13.78 -7.77 -6.42
N LYS A 225 13.54 -8.99 -5.97
CA LYS A 225 14.07 -10.20 -6.62
C LYS A 225 13.57 -10.38 -8.04
N ALA A 226 12.27 -10.19 -8.25
CA ALA A 226 11.65 -10.35 -9.56
C ALA A 226 12.22 -9.34 -10.57
N ILE A 227 12.37 -8.09 -10.17
CA ILE A 227 12.94 -7.04 -11.04
C ILE A 227 14.39 -7.37 -11.37
N ASN A 228 15.22 -7.71 -10.40
CA ASN A 228 16.62 -8.05 -10.62
C ASN A 228 16.77 -9.29 -11.52
N SER A 229 15.95 -10.30 -11.34
CA SER A 229 15.93 -11.49 -12.19
C SER A 229 15.55 -11.15 -13.63
N GLU A 230 14.52 -10.34 -13.81
CA GLU A 230 14.06 -9.93 -15.15
C GLU A 230 15.09 -9.05 -15.87
N VAL A 231 15.72 -8.11 -15.16
CA VAL A 231 16.79 -7.27 -15.70
C VAL A 231 17.93 -8.14 -16.21
N GLN A 232 18.39 -9.09 -15.40
CA GLN A 232 19.45 -10.01 -15.77
C GLN A 232 19.07 -10.83 -17.02
N ARG A 233 17.86 -11.36 -17.05
CA ARG A 233 17.36 -12.11 -18.20
C ARG A 233 17.36 -11.28 -19.48
N GLN A 234 16.88 -10.04 -19.43
CA GLN A 234 16.81 -9.17 -20.60
C GLN A 234 18.20 -8.80 -21.11
N ILE A 235 19.13 -8.47 -20.21
CA ILE A 235 20.51 -8.13 -20.58
C ILE A 235 21.20 -9.33 -21.25
N GLU A 236 21.12 -10.50 -20.66
CA GLU A 236 21.71 -11.73 -21.22
C GLU A 236 21.13 -12.05 -22.60
N LEU A 237 19.81 -11.95 -22.73
CA LEU A 237 19.12 -12.20 -24.00
C LEU A 237 19.64 -11.26 -25.11
N ILE A 238 19.78 -9.97 -24.83
CA ILE A 238 20.23 -8.98 -25.81
C ILE A 238 21.72 -9.18 -26.12
N GLU A 239 22.56 -9.45 -25.13
CA GLU A 239 23.99 -9.69 -25.32
C GLU A 239 24.27 -10.96 -26.13
N ASP A 240 23.39 -11.96 -26.03
CA ASP A 240 23.44 -13.19 -26.84
C ASP A 240 22.86 -13.01 -28.25
N GLY A 241 22.47 -11.80 -28.64
CA GLY A 241 21.95 -11.48 -29.96
C GLY A 241 20.45 -11.65 -30.14
N GLY A 242 19.72 -11.97 -29.07
CA GLY A 242 18.27 -12.06 -29.05
C GLY A 242 17.57 -10.72 -28.92
N LYS A 243 16.25 -10.76 -28.94
CA LYS A 243 15.38 -9.57 -28.76
C LYS A 243 14.38 -9.83 -27.64
N VAL A 244 14.20 -8.83 -26.79
CA VAL A 244 13.11 -8.83 -25.80
C VAL A 244 11.78 -8.67 -26.51
N ILE A 245 10.83 -9.54 -26.18
CA ILE A 245 9.45 -9.50 -26.70
C ILE A 245 8.57 -8.92 -25.60
N GLN A 246 7.69 -7.99 -25.93
CA GLN A 246 6.69 -7.47 -25.01
C GLN A 246 5.74 -8.60 -24.60
N GLN A 247 5.74 -8.96 -23.34
CA GLN A 247 4.94 -10.04 -22.80
C GLN A 247 4.70 -9.87 -21.31
N THR A 248 3.73 -10.60 -20.79
CA THR A 248 3.52 -10.77 -19.36
C THR A 248 4.30 -11.98 -18.87
N ARG A 249 5.00 -11.82 -17.77
CA ARG A 249 5.79 -12.87 -17.14
C ARG A 249 5.38 -13.06 -15.68
N LEU A 250 5.52 -14.28 -15.18
CA LEU A 250 5.31 -14.59 -13.77
C LEU A 250 6.67 -14.78 -13.08
N TYR A 251 6.77 -14.27 -11.86
CA TYR A 251 7.93 -14.53 -11.02
C TYR A 251 7.76 -15.84 -10.24
N ASP A 252 8.77 -16.70 -10.29
CA ASP A 252 8.83 -17.94 -9.52
C ASP A 252 9.83 -17.76 -8.38
N PRO A 253 9.37 -17.59 -7.12
CA PRO A 253 10.25 -17.34 -5.98
C PRO A 253 11.11 -18.55 -5.60
N ASN A 254 10.70 -19.76 -5.95
CA ASN A 254 11.46 -20.98 -5.66
C ASN A 254 12.71 -21.12 -6.54
N LYS A 255 12.58 -20.71 -7.80
CA LYS A 255 13.67 -20.77 -8.78
C LYS A 255 14.37 -19.42 -8.96
N ASP A 256 13.86 -18.35 -8.38
CA ASP A 256 14.31 -16.96 -8.56
C ASP A 256 14.45 -16.60 -10.05
N GLU A 257 13.41 -16.91 -10.82
CA GLU A 257 13.35 -16.61 -12.25
C GLU A 257 11.96 -16.15 -12.67
N THR A 258 11.90 -15.41 -13.78
CA THR A 258 10.65 -15.09 -14.44
C THR A 258 10.44 -16.06 -15.59
N ARG A 259 9.15 -16.41 -15.85
CA ARG A 259 8.76 -17.23 -16.99
C ARG A 259 7.60 -16.59 -17.72
N ALA A 260 7.55 -16.75 -19.04
CA ALA A 260 6.44 -16.27 -19.83
C ALA A 260 5.14 -16.95 -19.37
N MET A 261 4.10 -16.17 -19.20
CA MET A 261 2.76 -16.71 -19.13
C MET A 261 2.44 -17.36 -20.49
N ARG A 262 1.68 -18.46 -20.49
CA ARG A 262 1.19 -19.02 -21.75
C ARG A 262 0.53 -17.89 -22.51
N SER A 263 1.09 -17.55 -23.67
CA SER A 263 0.57 -16.49 -24.50
C SER A 263 -0.88 -16.82 -24.83
N LYS A 264 -1.79 -16.17 -24.17
CA LYS A 264 -3.10 -15.96 -24.74
C LYS A 264 -3.03 -14.60 -25.39
N GLU A 265 -2.67 -14.66 -26.66
CA GLU A 265 -3.10 -13.70 -27.66
C GLU A 265 -2.49 -12.28 -27.57
N GLU A 266 -2.22 -11.81 -28.75
CA GLU A 266 -2.01 -10.43 -29.17
C GLU A 266 -2.68 -9.43 -28.25
N ALA A 267 -2.09 -8.26 -28.09
CA ALA A 267 -2.62 -7.14 -27.32
C ALA A 267 -4.15 -7.10 -27.45
N ASN A 268 -4.85 -7.50 -26.40
CA ASN A 268 -6.30 -7.59 -26.41
C ASN A 268 -6.86 -6.21 -26.70
N ASP A 269 -7.54 -6.08 -27.84
CA ASP A 269 -8.39 -4.93 -28.08
C ASP A 269 -9.62 -5.05 -27.18
N TYR A 270 -9.59 -4.33 -26.06
CA TYR A 270 -10.68 -4.32 -25.07
C TYR A 270 -11.92 -3.58 -25.54
N ARG A 271 -11.87 -2.89 -26.68
CA ARG A 271 -13.01 -2.16 -27.27
C ARG A 271 -13.71 -1.28 -26.24
N TYR A 272 -12.93 -0.44 -25.58
CA TYR A 272 -13.46 0.49 -24.59
C TYR A 272 -14.55 1.38 -25.20
N PHE A 273 -15.62 1.55 -24.44
CA PHE A 273 -16.65 2.55 -24.71
C PHE A 273 -17.25 3.04 -23.40
N PRO A 274 -17.76 4.30 -23.34
CA PRO A 274 -18.39 4.80 -22.12
C PRO A 274 -19.53 3.90 -21.67
N ASP A 275 -19.59 3.62 -20.36
CA ASP A 275 -20.67 2.81 -19.82
C ASP A 275 -22.00 3.55 -19.94
N PRO A 276 -23.00 2.99 -20.66
CA PRO A 276 -24.27 3.69 -20.90
C PRO A 276 -25.15 3.79 -19.66
N ASP A 277 -24.87 3.00 -18.62
CA ASP A 277 -25.65 2.97 -17.40
C ASP A 277 -25.09 3.92 -16.32
N LEU A 278 -23.96 4.57 -16.59
CA LEU A 278 -23.31 5.49 -15.66
C LEU A 278 -23.15 6.87 -16.29
N LEU A 279 -23.69 7.88 -15.61
CA LEU A 279 -23.48 9.26 -15.99
C LEU A 279 -22.01 9.66 -15.75
N PRO A 280 -21.48 10.62 -16.51
CA PRO A 280 -20.20 11.23 -16.19
C PRO A 280 -20.19 11.74 -14.73
N VAL A 281 -19.06 11.52 -14.06
CA VAL A 281 -18.89 11.97 -12.67
C VAL A 281 -18.36 13.40 -12.70
N VAL A 282 -19.11 14.32 -12.14
CA VAL A 282 -18.74 15.73 -12.03
C VAL A 282 -18.30 15.98 -10.58
N ILE A 283 -17.05 16.40 -10.41
CA ILE A 283 -16.47 16.71 -9.09
C ILE A 283 -16.25 18.22 -9.04
N GLU A 284 -16.99 18.86 -8.14
CA GLU A 284 -16.93 20.32 -7.97
C GLU A 284 -15.75 20.71 -7.07
N ASP A 285 -15.26 21.95 -7.23
CA ASP A 285 -14.18 22.49 -6.41
C ASP A 285 -14.48 22.41 -4.91
N ALA A 286 -15.73 22.66 -4.52
CA ALA A 286 -16.17 22.57 -3.13
C ALA A 286 -15.97 21.17 -2.54
N PHE A 287 -16.22 20.13 -3.33
CA PHE A 287 -15.99 18.74 -2.90
C PHE A 287 -14.49 18.47 -2.68
N ILE A 288 -13.66 18.93 -3.60
CA ILE A 288 -12.20 18.78 -3.51
C ILE A 288 -11.68 19.48 -2.25
N GLU A 289 -12.16 20.70 -1.97
CA GLU A 289 -11.75 21.45 -0.77
C GLU A 289 -12.21 20.77 0.53
N GLN A 290 -13.40 20.22 0.55
CA GLN A 290 -13.87 19.41 1.69
C GLN A 290 -12.98 18.20 1.93
N VAL A 291 -12.62 17.48 0.90
CA VAL A 291 -11.70 16.34 0.99
C VAL A 291 -10.32 16.79 1.46
N ARG A 292 -9.79 17.88 0.89
CA ARG A 292 -8.51 18.46 1.30
C ARG A 292 -8.47 18.78 2.80
N ALA A 293 -9.55 19.33 3.33
CA ALA A 293 -9.67 19.69 4.74
C ALA A 293 -9.67 18.47 5.68
N THR A 294 -9.98 17.28 5.17
CA THR A 294 -10.00 16.02 5.94
C THR A 294 -8.69 15.23 5.86
N LEU A 295 -7.72 15.68 5.04
CA LEU A 295 -6.45 14.97 4.92
C LEU A 295 -5.70 14.95 6.24
N PRO A 296 -5.22 13.79 6.70
CA PRO A 296 -4.31 13.72 7.83
C PRO A 296 -2.94 14.30 7.44
N GLU A 297 -2.11 14.57 8.43
CA GLU A 297 -0.71 14.81 8.19
C GLU A 297 -0.08 13.60 7.52
N LEU A 298 0.62 13.83 6.41
CA LEU A 298 1.19 12.76 5.60
C LEU A 298 2.61 12.38 6.08
N PRO A 299 3.13 11.20 5.73
CA PRO A 299 4.42 10.73 6.21
C PRO A 299 5.59 11.70 6.01
N PRO A 300 5.77 12.37 4.84
CA PRO A 300 6.87 13.32 4.67
C PRO A 300 6.81 14.50 5.64
N GLN A 301 5.62 15.07 5.82
CA GLN A 301 5.38 16.20 6.73
C GLN A 301 5.59 15.78 8.19
N LYS A 302 5.15 14.59 8.53
CA LYS A 302 5.30 14.02 9.87
C LYS A 302 6.78 13.78 10.21
N ARG A 303 7.55 13.24 9.27
CA ARG A 303 9.00 13.07 9.43
C ARG A 303 9.70 14.39 9.64
N GLU A 304 9.38 15.40 8.84
CA GLU A 304 9.95 16.73 9.00
C GLU A 304 9.61 17.35 10.36
N ARG A 305 8.36 17.23 10.79
CA ARG A 305 7.92 17.72 12.09
C ARG A 305 8.60 16.98 13.25
N PHE A 306 8.78 15.69 13.16
CA PHE A 306 9.50 14.93 14.20
C PHE A 306 10.96 15.35 14.33
N GLN A 307 11.59 15.73 13.21
CA GLN A 307 12.94 16.28 13.26
C GLN A 307 12.96 17.71 13.83
N SER A 308 12.09 18.59 13.35
CA SER A 308 12.09 20.00 13.74
C SER A 308 11.52 20.24 15.15
N GLN A 309 10.40 19.61 15.47
CA GLN A 309 9.71 19.80 16.75
C GLN A 309 10.34 18.99 17.88
N PHE A 310 10.75 17.76 17.61
CA PHE A 310 11.25 16.83 18.62
C PHE A 310 12.76 16.64 18.60
N GLY A 311 13.45 17.25 17.65
CA GLY A 311 14.91 17.15 17.54
C GLY A 311 15.43 15.76 17.21
N LEU A 312 14.61 14.92 16.59
CA LEU A 312 15.00 13.57 16.22
C LEU A 312 15.91 13.56 14.99
N SER A 313 16.74 12.52 14.87
CA SER A 313 17.49 12.24 13.65
C SER A 313 16.54 11.92 12.49
N ALA A 314 17.01 12.08 11.26
CA ALA A 314 16.25 11.68 10.07
C ALA A 314 15.85 10.21 10.09
N TYR A 315 16.75 9.35 10.56
CA TYR A 315 16.49 7.91 10.70
C TYR A 315 15.38 7.63 11.73
N ASP A 316 15.49 8.17 12.93
CA ASP A 316 14.49 7.96 13.98
C ASP A 316 13.13 8.50 13.57
N ALA A 317 13.10 9.68 12.95
CA ALA A 317 11.87 10.25 12.42
C ALA A 317 11.23 9.35 11.36
N SER A 318 12.02 8.78 10.46
CA SER A 318 11.50 7.88 9.41
C SER A 318 10.93 6.58 9.98
N VAL A 319 11.57 6.00 10.99
CA VAL A 319 11.08 4.78 11.65
C VAL A 319 9.78 5.06 12.41
N LEU A 320 9.73 6.13 13.18
CA LEU A 320 8.55 6.48 14.00
C LEU A 320 7.37 6.97 13.16
N ALA A 321 7.62 7.52 11.98
CA ALA A 321 6.58 7.94 11.03
C ALA A 321 6.23 6.85 10.00
N SER A 322 6.80 5.65 10.09
CA SER A 322 6.62 4.59 9.09
C SER A 322 5.19 4.06 9.01
N SER A 323 4.43 4.15 10.08
CA SER A 323 3.00 3.88 10.10
C SER A 323 2.28 4.92 10.94
N ARG A 324 0.99 5.15 10.64
CA ARG A 324 0.16 6.09 11.40
C ARG A 324 0.02 5.67 12.84
N GLU A 325 -0.19 4.39 13.08
CA GLU A 325 -0.34 3.81 14.41
C GLU A 325 0.92 4.01 15.27
N LYS A 326 2.08 3.78 14.69
CA LYS A 326 3.36 3.98 15.39
C LYS A 326 3.61 5.46 15.69
N ALA A 327 3.35 6.33 14.74
CA ALA A 327 3.48 7.77 14.92
C ALA A 327 2.55 8.31 16.01
N ASP A 328 1.30 7.90 16.00
CA ASP A 328 0.31 8.31 17.02
C ASP A 328 0.69 7.79 18.40
N TYR A 329 1.14 6.56 18.49
CA TYR A 329 1.64 5.98 19.73
C TYR A 329 2.82 6.78 20.28
N PHE A 330 3.82 7.04 19.46
CA PHE A 330 4.99 7.84 19.83
C PHE A 330 4.62 9.24 20.31
N GLU A 331 3.78 9.96 19.56
CA GLU A 331 3.35 11.31 19.95
C GLU A 331 2.61 11.32 21.28
N LYS A 332 1.79 10.30 21.53
CA LYS A 332 1.10 10.16 22.83
C LYS A 332 2.09 9.96 23.97
N VAL A 333 3.08 9.10 23.78
CA VAL A 333 4.14 8.89 24.76
C VAL A 333 4.91 10.19 25.04
N VAL A 334 5.22 10.96 23.98
CA VAL A 334 5.87 12.28 24.14
C VAL A 334 5.00 13.24 24.95
N SER A 335 3.71 13.30 24.65
CA SER A 335 2.78 14.20 25.34
C SER A 335 2.69 13.93 26.85
N ILE A 336 2.85 12.67 27.26
CA ILE A 336 2.79 12.26 28.67
C ILE A 336 4.15 12.38 29.33
N SER A 337 5.21 11.89 28.70
CA SER A 337 6.57 11.89 29.28
C SER A 337 7.25 13.25 29.24
N GLY A 338 6.91 14.09 28.27
CA GLY A 338 7.57 15.37 28.06
C GLY A 338 9.01 15.27 27.55
N ASP A 339 9.41 14.10 27.03
CA ASP A 339 10.78 13.84 26.56
C ASP A 339 10.75 13.03 25.27
N ALA A 340 10.92 13.70 24.14
CA ALA A 340 10.82 13.09 22.82
C ALA A 340 11.95 12.09 22.54
N LYS A 341 13.18 12.38 22.96
CA LYS A 341 14.32 11.47 22.74
C LYS A 341 14.22 10.20 23.55
N LEU A 342 13.80 10.31 24.81
CA LEU A 342 13.55 9.17 25.67
C LEU A 342 12.41 8.33 25.12
N ALA A 343 11.31 8.97 24.71
CA ALA A 343 10.16 8.30 24.09
C ALA A 343 10.57 7.57 22.80
N ALA A 344 11.33 8.21 21.93
CA ALA A 344 11.81 7.60 20.68
C ALA A 344 12.63 6.33 20.97
N ASN A 345 13.58 6.40 21.89
CA ASN A 345 14.42 5.26 22.25
C ASN A 345 13.58 4.09 22.80
N TRP A 346 12.65 4.37 23.70
CA TRP A 346 11.83 3.29 24.30
C TRP A 346 10.83 2.69 23.31
N VAL A 347 10.21 3.49 22.46
CA VAL A 347 9.29 2.98 21.42
C VAL A 347 10.04 2.15 20.38
N MET A 348 11.19 2.64 19.91
CA MET A 348 11.94 1.98 18.85
C MET A 348 12.71 0.75 19.32
N VAL A 349 13.35 0.83 20.49
CA VAL A 349 14.28 -0.21 20.94
C VAL A 349 13.59 -1.17 21.92
N GLU A 350 13.22 -0.70 23.08
CA GLU A 350 12.74 -1.60 24.16
C GLU A 350 11.35 -2.18 23.85
N LEU A 351 10.39 -1.33 23.55
CA LEU A 351 9.05 -1.78 23.16
C LEU A 351 9.09 -2.52 21.82
N GLY A 352 9.86 -2.00 20.87
CA GLY A 352 10.04 -2.63 19.55
C GLY A 352 10.57 -4.06 19.67
N SER A 353 11.56 -4.29 20.54
CA SER A 353 12.11 -5.62 20.80
C SER A 353 11.06 -6.56 21.41
N LEU A 354 10.29 -6.08 22.37
CA LEU A 354 9.22 -6.85 23.00
C LEU A 354 8.13 -7.24 21.97
N LEU A 355 7.70 -6.31 21.15
CA LEU A 355 6.70 -6.56 20.11
C LEU A 355 7.21 -7.55 19.07
N ASN A 356 8.45 -7.41 18.61
CA ASN A 356 9.07 -8.33 17.65
C ASN A 356 9.14 -9.77 18.17
N LYS A 357 9.49 -9.95 19.45
CA LYS A 357 9.52 -11.29 20.08
C LYS A 357 8.15 -11.94 20.13
N GLN A 358 7.09 -11.16 20.24
CA GLN A 358 5.70 -11.64 20.32
C GLN A 358 5.00 -11.64 18.95
N GLY A 359 5.66 -11.17 17.90
CA GLY A 359 5.08 -11.06 16.55
C GLY A 359 3.91 -10.07 16.48
N LEU A 360 3.94 -9.02 17.28
CA LEU A 360 2.88 -8.01 17.37
C LEU A 360 3.28 -6.70 16.69
N ASP A 361 2.29 -6.02 16.11
CA ASP A 361 2.40 -4.64 15.68
C ASP A 361 2.11 -3.68 16.84
N ILE A 362 2.44 -2.40 16.67
CA ILE A 362 2.29 -1.38 17.71
C ILE A 362 0.82 -1.20 18.17
N ASP A 363 -0.13 -1.35 17.26
CA ASP A 363 -1.58 -1.29 17.59
C ASP A 363 -2.06 -2.47 18.42
N GLN A 364 -1.29 -3.57 18.46
CA GLN A 364 -1.54 -4.76 19.27
C GLN A 364 -0.72 -4.77 20.57
N SER A 365 -0.02 -3.68 20.87
CA SER A 365 0.86 -3.61 22.01
C SER A 365 0.13 -3.91 23.33
N PRO A 366 0.67 -4.83 24.17
CA PRO A 366 0.13 -5.08 25.50
C PRO A 366 0.39 -3.93 26.47
N VAL A 367 1.25 -2.98 26.10
CA VAL A 367 1.53 -1.76 26.87
C VAL A 367 0.99 -0.57 26.06
N SER A 368 0.04 0.16 26.64
CA SER A 368 -0.52 1.36 25.99
C SER A 368 0.50 2.51 25.97
N ALA A 369 0.26 3.49 25.10
CA ALA A 369 1.06 4.71 25.07
C ALA A 369 1.00 5.47 26.40
N GLU A 370 -0.14 5.48 27.06
CA GLU A 370 -0.33 6.07 28.39
C GLU A 370 0.51 5.36 29.44
N GLN A 371 0.53 4.04 29.44
CA GLN A 371 1.32 3.24 30.37
C GLN A 371 2.82 3.46 30.15
N LEU A 372 3.28 3.45 28.91
CA LEU A 372 4.69 3.69 28.61
C LEU A 372 5.10 5.12 29.00
N GLY A 373 4.29 6.11 28.64
CA GLY A 373 4.54 7.50 29.01
C GLY A 373 4.63 7.72 30.53
N GLY A 374 3.76 7.09 31.28
CA GLY A 374 3.78 7.11 32.74
C GLY A 374 5.04 6.47 33.33
N MET A 375 5.51 5.36 32.75
CA MET A 375 6.78 4.74 33.15
C MET A 375 7.97 5.65 32.85
N LEU A 376 7.99 6.32 31.70
CA LEU A 376 9.07 7.23 31.35
C LEU A 376 9.12 8.44 32.30
N GLN A 377 7.99 8.92 32.80
CA GLN A 377 7.96 9.95 33.86
C GLN A 377 8.73 9.48 35.10
N ARG A 378 8.63 8.20 35.46
CA ARG A 378 9.36 7.63 36.62
C ARG A 378 10.86 7.48 36.37
N ILE A 379 11.27 7.32 35.11
CA ILE A 379 12.69 7.41 34.75
C ILE A 379 13.19 8.85 34.92
N LYS A 380 12.42 9.81 34.43
CA LYS A 380 12.79 11.23 34.47
C LYS A 380 12.89 11.79 35.89
N ASP A 381 12.02 11.37 36.78
CA ASP A 381 12.05 11.83 38.20
C ASP A 381 12.96 10.98 39.06
N ASN A 382 13.73 10.07 38.47
CA ASN A 382 14.67 9.18 39.14
C ASN A 382 14.01 8.18 40.14
N THR A 383 12.72 7.95 40.03
CA THR A 383 12.05 6.88 40.83
C THR A 383 12.60 5.51 40.48
N ILE A 384 12.90 5.27 39.22
CA ILE A 384 13.51 4.03 38.70
C ILE A 384 14.66 4.37 37.75
N SER A 385 15.62 3.45 37.63
CA SER A 385 16.67 3.51 36.62
C SER A 385 16.18 2.92 35.30
N GLY A 386 16.90 3.16 34.21
CA GLY A 386 16.60 2.55 32.91
C GLY A 386 16.64 1.01 32.98
N LYS A 387 17.50 0.43 33.80
CA LYS A 387 17.58 -1.01 34.00
C LYS A 387 16.33 -1.55 34.69
N ILE A 388 15.85 -0.86 35.72
CA ILE A 388 14.62 -1.23 36.44
C ILE A 388 13.42 -1.04 35.52
N ALA A 389 13.42 0.00 34.69
CA ALA A 389 12.35 0.28 33.73
C ALA A 389 12.12 -0.88 32.75
N LYS A 390 13.16 -1.61 32.34
CA LYS A 390 13.01 -2.80 31.49
C LYS A 390 12.21 -3.90 32.21
N VAL A 391 12.42 -4.08 33.50
CA VAL A 391 11.65 -5.02 34.32
C VAL A 391 10.20 -4.56 34.46
N VAL A 392 9.99 -3.26 34.64
CA VAL A 392 8.64 -2.67 34.73
C VAL A 392 7.88 -2.81 33.41
N LEU A 393 8.54 -2.56 32.29
CA LEU A 393 7.94 -2.73 30.96
C LEU A 393 7.45 -4.17 30.75
N GLU A 394 8.29 -5.14 31.07
CA GLU A 394 7.95 -6.56 30.93
C GLU A 394 6.78 -6.96 31.86
N ALA A 395 6.76 -6.46 33.06
CA ALA A 395 5.67 -6.68 34.01
C ALA A 395 4.35 -6.05 33.52
N MET A 396 4.38 -4.83 32.96
CA MET A 396 3.21 -4.19 32.34
C MET A 396 2.70 -4.98 31.16
N ALA A 397 3.61 -5.49 30.31
CA ALA A 397 3.26 -6.33 29.17
C ALA A 397 2.57 -7.63 29.59
N ASN A 398 2.89 -8.14 30.75
CA ASN A 398 2.26 -9.33 31.35
C ASN A 398 0.95 -9.03 32.10
N GLY A 399 0.48 -7.79 32.07
CA GLY A 399 -0.79 -7.41 32.68
C GLY A 399 -0.75 -7.15 34.18
N GLU A 400 0.43 -6.91 34.76
CA GLU A 400 0.57 -6.69 36.22
C GLU A 400 0.10 -5.29 36.69
N GLY A 401 -0.29 -4.41 35.75
CA GLY A 401 -0.81 -3.10 36.08
C GLY A 401 -0.02 -1.96 35.45
N THR A 402 -0.22 -0.73 35.93
CA THR A 402 0.54 0.45 35.54
C THR A 402 1.97 0.42 36.10
N ALA A 403 2.82 1.31 35.60
CA ALA A 403 4.18 1.42 36.10
C ALA A 403 4.22 1.68 37.62
N ASP A 404 3.40 2.61 38.11
CA ASP A 404 3.34 2.93 39.54
C ASP A 404 2.89 1.74 40.39
N GLU A 405 1.89 1.00 39.94
CA GLU A 405 1.42 -0.20 40.61
C GLU A 405 2.48 -1.29 40.67
N VAL A 406 3.21 -1.51 39.56
CA VAL A 406 4.30 -2.51 39.51
C VAL A 406 5.46 -2.09 40.39
N ILE A 407 5.85 -0.81 40.37
CA ILE A 407 6.95 -0.29 41.21
C ILE A 407 6.63 -0.48 42.68
N GLU A 408 5.42 -0.13 43.08
CA GLU A 408 4.99 -0.28 44.49
C GLU A 408 4.90 -1.76 44.90
N LYS A 409 4.24 -2.58 44.12
CA LYS A 409 4.01 -4.01 44.40
C LYS A 409 5.31 -4.80 44.52
N ARG A 410 6.29 -4.49 43.66
CA ARG A 410 7.58 -5.21 43.64
C ARG A 410 8.69 -4.52 44.41
N GLY A 411 8.43 -3.35 44.99
CA GLY A 411 9.42 -2.60 45.75
C GLY A 411 10.62 -2.17 44.92
N LEU A 412 10.37 -1.68 43.70
CA LEU A 412 11.42 -1.37 42.73
C LEU A 412 11.92 0.08 42.80
N LYS A 413 11.48 0.84 43.77
CA LYS A 413 11.91 2.23 43.95
C LYS A 413 13.42 2.32 44.12
N GLN A 414 14.08 3.18 43.32
CA GLN A 414 15.51 3.39 43.45
C GLN A 414 15.83 4.12 44.76
N VAL A 415 16.75 3.57 45.53
CA VAL A 415 17.25 4.24 46.71
C VAL A 415 18.34 5.23 46.27
N THR A 416 18.02 6.51 46.36
CA THR A 416 19.02 7.56 46.17
C THR A 416 19.62 7.86 47.55
N ASP A 417 20.92 7.59 47.74
CA ASP A 417 21.68 8.11 48.86
C ASP A 417 21.86 9.61 48.79
#